data_347b818fb40db847ae257b1ee6740b65
#
_entry.id   347b818fb40db847ae257b1ee6740b65
#
_cell.length_a   1.000
_cell.length_b   1.000
_cell.length_c   1.000
_cell.angle_alpha   90.00
_cell.angle_beta   90.00
_cell.angle_gamma   90.00
#
_symmetry.space_group_name_H-M   'P 1'
#
loop_
_entity.id
_entity.type
_entity.pdbx_description
1 polymer ?
#
loop_
_entity_poly.entity_id
_entity_poly.type
_entity_poly.pdbx_seq_one_letter_code
_entity_poly.pdbx_strand_id
1 'polypeptide(L)'
;MGYSIQPVTIWQNGQSETGNYIDASIVNDNLSDYAQFYWNISKVTTDSEDNETKQSLTQGNTSISGQAYADWGTASDVNLAAYEYICEQLNLTLIP
;
A
#
# COMPACT_ATOMS: atom_id res chain seq x y z
N MET A 1 -5.96 7.26 -4.07
CA MET A 1 -5.32 8.03 -2.99
C MET A 1 -4.45 7.12 -2.14
N GLY A 2 -3.20 7.50 -1.92
CA GLY A 2 -2.25 6.64 -1.21
C GLY A 2 -1.68 7.31 0.02
N TYR A 3 -0.68 6.65 0.60
CA TYR A 3 -0.02 7.12 1.82
C TYR A 3 1.49 7.06 1.65
N SER A 4 2.19 7.97 2.32
CA SER A 4 3.64 7.91 2.39
C SER A 4 4.06 6.79 3.35
N ILE A 5 5.18 6.15 3.03
CA ILE A 5 5.75 5.11 3.88
C ILE A 5 7.22 5.44 4.16
N GLN A 6 7.77 4.84 5.21
CA GLN A 6 9.21 4.93 5.45
C GLN A 6 9.92 4.35 4.21
N PRO A 7 10.97 5.01 3.72
CA PRO A 7 11.65 4.56 2.51
C PRO A 7 12.15 3.12 2.64
N VAL A 8 11.89 2.34 1.59
CA VAL A 8 12.32 0.94 1.52
C VAL A 8 13.05 0.70 0.22
N THR A 9 14.02 -0.19 0.24
CA THR A 9 14.76 -0.56 -0.97
C THR A 9 14.01 -1.64 -1.73
N ILE A 10 13.71 -1.37 -3.00
CA ILE A 10 13.03 -2.30 -3.89
C ILE A 10 14.02 -2.72 -4.98
N TRP A 11 14.20 -4.02 -5.16
CA TRP A 11 15.02 -4.55 -6.24
C TRP A 11 14.17 -4.77 -7.47
N GLN A 12 14.57 -4.17 -8.58
CA GLN A 12 13.84 -4.27 -9.84
C GLN A 12 14.86 -4.32 -10.99
N ASN A 13 14.79 -5.35 -11.80
CA ASN A 13 15.66 -5.53 -12.97
C ASN A 13 17.15 -5.42 -12.65
N GLY A 14 17.56 -5.95 -11.50
CA GLY A 14 18.95 -5.92 -11.07
C GLY A 14 19.42 -4.61 -10.50
N GLN A 15 18.52 -3.64 -10.30
CA GLN A 15 18.82 -2.35 -9.72
C GLN A 15 17.98 -2.12 -8.48
N SER A 16 18.53 -1.38 -7.52
CA SER A 16 17.79 -1.00 -6.31
C SER A 16 17.24 0.40 -6.47
N GLU A 17 15.98 0.57 -6.07
CA GLU A 17 15.30 1.87 -6.03
C GLU A 17 14.67 2.04 -4.66
N THR A 18 14.45 3.27 -4.24
CA THR A 18 13.84 3.56 -2.95
C THR A 18 12.38 3.94 -3.13
N GLY A 19 11.48 3.11 -2.61
CA GLY A 19 10.05 3.39 -2.61
C GLY A 19 9.66 4.11 -1.34
N ASN A 20 8.81 5.14 -1.46
CA ASN A 20 8.38 5.95 -0.31
C ASN A 20 6.88 6.24 -0.32
N TYR A 21 6.12 5.56 -1.18
CA TYR A 21 4.69 5.83 -1.32
C TYR A 21 3.97 4.54 -1.69
N ILE A 22 2.76 4.35 -1.14
CA ILE A 22 1.95 3.17 -1.45
C ILE A 22 0.54 3.59 -1.82
N ASP A 23 0.03 3.00 -2.91
CA ASP A 23 -1.36 3.08 -3.30
C ASP A 23 -1.98 1.69 -3.20
N ALA A 24 -3.26 1.65 -2.82
CA ALA A 24 -3.97 0.38 -2.77
C ALA A 24 -5.43 0.60 -3.15
N SER A 25 -6.05 -0.46 -3.65
CA SER A 25 -7.47 -0.46 -3.99
C SER A 25 -8.04 -1.84 -3.73
N ILE A 26 -9.36 -1.89 -3.56
CA ILE A 26 -10.05 -3.17 -3.42
C ILE A 26 -10.26 -3.74 -4.81
N VAL A 27 -9.73 -4.95 -5.03
CA VAL A 27 -9.91 -5.66 -6.29
C VAL A 27 -11.16 -6.54 -6.22
N ASN A 28 -11.38 -7.18 -5.06
CA ASN A 28 -12.47 -8.10 -4.86
C ASN A 28 -12.85 -8.09 -3.38
N ASP A 29 -14.15 -8.12 -3.10
CA ASP A 29 -14.69 -8.17 -1.74
C ASP A 29 -15.99 -8.96 -1.83
N ASN A 30 -16.06 -10.12 -1.16
CA ASN A 30 -17.26 -10.94 -1.20
C ASN A 30 -18.32 -10.49 -0.18
N LEU A 31 -18.04 -9.43 0.57
CA LEU A 31 -18.93 -8.84 1.57
C LEU A 31 -19.32 -9.83 2.67
N SER A 32 -18.48 -10.83 2.91
CA SER A 32 -18.75 -11.87 3.90
C SER A 32 -17.54 -12.10 4.80
N ASP A 33 -16.46 -12.66 4.25
CA ASP A 33 -15.30 -13.02 5.07
C ASP A 33 -13.96 -12.87 4.32
N TYR A 34 -13.97 -12.27 3.13
CA TYR A 34 -12.78 -12.24 2.29
C TYR A 34 -12.77 -10.99 1.43
N ALA A 35 -11.61 -10.34 1.33
CA ALA A 35 -11.37 -9.27 0.37
C ALA A 35 -9.96 -9.39 -0.17
N GLN A 36 -9.72 -8.86 -1.36
CA GLN A 36 -8.40 -8.83 -1.98
C GLN A 36 -8.06 -7.41 -2.35
N PHE A 37 -6.86 -6.97 -1.95
CA PHE A 37 -6.35 -5.63 -2.22
C PHE A 37 -5.24 -5.71 -3.26
N TYR A 38 -5.25 -4.78 -4.19
CA TYR A 38 -4.12 -4.53 -5.07
C TYR A 38 -3.31 -3.38 -4.48
N TRP A 39 -1.98 -3.52 -4.47
CA TRP A 39 -1.10 -2.46 -3.97
C TRP A 39 0.01 -2.18 -4.96
N ASN A 40 0.51 -0.95 -4.92
CA ASN A 40 1.59 -0.47 -5.77
C ASN A 40 2.50 0.40 -4.93
N ILE A 41 3.80 0.10 -4.93
CA ILE A 41 4.80 0.90 -4.22
C ILE A 41 5.54 1.74 -5.25
N SER A 42 5.64 3.03 -4.98
CA SER A 42 6.18 4.01 -5.91
C SER A 42 7.25 4.86 -5.25
N LYS A 43 8.06 5.45 -6.09
CA LYS A 43 9.00 6.49 -5.69
C LYS A 43 8.40 7.83 -6.09
N VAL A 44 8.14 8.67 -5.10
CA VAL A 44 7.62 10.02 -5.33
C VAL A 44 8.73 11.01 -5.08
N THR A 45 8.99 11.85 -6.09
CA THR A 45 10.01 12.90 -5.99
C THR A 45 9.39 14.24 -6.35
N THR A 46 9.86 15.29 -5.69
CA THR A 46 9.42 16.66 -5.95
C THR A 46 10.63 17.46 -6.44
N ASP A 47 10.50 18.13 -7.57
CA ASP A 47 11.60 18.94 -8.11
C ASP A 47 11.60 20.36 -7.51
N SER A 48 12.52 21.21 -7.99
CA SER A 48 12.66 22.57 -7.47
C SER A 48 11.46 23.47 -7.80
N GLU A 49 10.61 23.06 -8.71
CA GLU A 49 9.40 23.79 -9.11
C GLU A 49 8.14 23.21 -8.48
N ASP A 50 8.28 22.37 -7.46
CA ASP A 50 7.19 21.66 -6.79
C ASP A 50 6.42 20.72 -7.70
N ASN A 51 7.01 20.28 -8.80
CA ASN A 51 6.42 19.27 -9.65
C ASN A 51 6.70 17.89 -9.07
N GLU A 52 5.65 17.15 -8.83
CA GLU A 52 5.75 15.82 -8.24
C GLU A 52 5.80 14.77 -9.34
N THR A 53 6.77 13.87 -9.26
CA THR A 53 6.91 12.74 -10.17
C THR A 53 6.76 11.44 -9.40
N LYS A 54 5.96 10.54 -9.94
CA LYS A 54 5.67 9.25 -9.31
C LYS A 54 6.08 8.13 -10.25
N GLN A 55 6.96 7.27 -9.78
CA GLN A 55 7.46 6.13 -10.53
C GLN A 55 7.04 4.84 -9.82
N SER A 56 6.29 3.99 -10.50
CA SER A 56 5.89 2.69 -9.97
C SER A 56 7.10 1.76 -9.92
N LEU A 57 7.35 1.16 -8.77
CA LEU A 57 8.50 0.26 -8.57
C LEU A 57 8.09 -1.19 -8.49
N THR A 58 7.04 -1.50 -7.72
CA THR A 58 6.56 -2.87 -7.59
C THR A 58 5.08 -2.86 -7.25
N GLN A 59 4.44 -3.99 -7.51
CA GLN A 59 2.99 -4.13 -7.30
C GLN A 59 2.68 -5.56 -6.92
N GLY A 60 1.50 -5.77 -6.36
CA GLY A 60 1.05 -7.11 -6.00
C GLY A 60 -0.33 -7.10 -5.41
N ASN A 61 -0.72 -8.23 -4.86
CA ASN A 61 -2.02 -8.40 -4.24
C ASN A 61 -1.84 -8.96 -2.83
N THR A 62 -2.70 -8.53 -1.91
CA THR A 62 -2.77 -9.04 -0.55
C THR A 62 -4.22 -9.31 -0.22
N SER A 63 -4.50 -10.44 0.41
CA SER A 63 -5.86 -10.79 0.78
C SER A 63 -6.05 -10.70 2.29
N ILE A 64 -7.28 -10.43 2.70
CA ILE A 64 -7.70 -10.36 4.10
C ILE A 64 -8.93 -11.25 4.26
N SER A 65 -8.95 -12.04 5.33
CA SER A 65 -10.04 -13.00 5.55
C SER A 65 -10.23 -13.26 7.04
N GLY A 66 -11.35 -13.90 7.38
CA GLY A 66 -11.65 -14.32 8.74
C GLY A 66 -11.75 -13.15 9.71
N GLN A 67 -11.10 -13.28 10.87
CA GLN A 67 -11.14 -12.24 11.90
C GLN A 67 -10.54 -10.92 11.41
N ALA A 68 -9.48 -10.98 10.63
CA ALA A 68 -8.85 -9.77 10.08
C ALA A 68 -9.83 -9.01 9.18
N TYR A 69 -10.61 -9.72 8.38
CA TYR A 69 -11.64 -9.11 7.55
C TYR A 69 -12.71 -8.44 8.43
N ALA A 70 -13.17 -9.12 9.47
CA ALA A 70 -14.17 -8.57 10.38
C ALA A 70 -13.65 -7.31 11.08
N ASP A 71 -12.41 -7.32 11.54
CA ASP A 71 -11.79 -6.17 12.20
C ASP A 71 -11.66 -5.00 11.25
N TRP A 72 -11.26 -5.26 10.00
CA TRP A 72 -11.17 -4.22 8.97
C TRP A 72 -12.54 -3.59 8.69
N GLY A 73 -13.57 -4.41 8.58
CA GLY A 73 -14.92 -3.94 8.26
C GLY A 73 -15.55 -3.09 9.36
N THR A 74 -15.07 -3.21 10.61
CA THR A 74 -15.58 -2.43 11.74
C THR A 74 -14.68 -1.24 12.09
N ALA A 75 -13.59 -1.02 11.35
CA ALA A 75 -12.68 0.08 11.60
C ALA A 75 -13.37 1.43 11.32
N SER A 76 -13.01 2.46 12.10
CA SER A 76 -13.57 3.80 11.91
C SER A 76 -13.12 4.42 10.59
N ASP A 77 -11.93 4.04 10.09
CA ASP A 77 -11.43 4.45 8.79
C ASP A 77 -10.97 3.19 8.05
N VAL A 78 -11.85 2.65 7.23
CA VAL A 78 -11.57 1.40 6.52
C VAL A 78 -10.46 1.54 5.50
N ASN A 79 -10.26 2.73 4.92
CA ASN A 79 -9.18 2.96 3.99
C ASN A 79 -7.82 2.89 4.71
N LEU A 80 -7.70 3.61 5.82
CA LEU A 80 -6.46 3.59 6.60
C LEU A 80 -6.19 2.19 7.14
N ALA A 81 -7.22 1.50 7.63
CA ALA A 81 -7.07 0.14 8.14
C ALA A 81 -6.57 -0.82 7.07
N ALA A 82 -7.06 -0.67 5.83
CA ALA A 82 -6.59 -1.49 4.71
C ALA A 82 -5.11 -1.25 4.42
N TYR A 83 -4.67 0.01 4.40
CA TYR A 83 -3.26 0.33 4.19
C TYR A 83 -2.39 -0.19 5.34
N GLU A 84 -2.85 -0.07 6.58
CA GLU A 84 -2.12 -0.60 7.74
C GLU A 84 -1.94 -2.11 7.62
N TYR A 85 -3.00 -2.82 7.25
CA TYR A 85 -2.94 -4.27 7.07
C TYR A 85 -1.95 -4.65 5.96
N ILE A 86 -2.03 -3.99 4.81
CA ILE A 86 -1.13 -4.26 3.68
C ILE A 86 0.32 -4.00 4.09
N CYS A 87 0.59 -2.89 4.76
CA CYS A 87 1.94 -2.55 5.20
C CYS A 87 2.46 -3.56 6.21
N GLU A 88 1.62 -4.06 7.11
CA GLU A 88 2.00 -5.10 8.05
C GLU A 88 2.42 -6.37 7.33
N GLN A 89 1.67 -6.79 6.30
CA GLN A 89 2.00 -7.99 5.52
C GLN A 89 3.31 -7.83 4.75
N LEU A 90 3.65 -6.61 4.36
CA LEU A 90 4.84 -6.31 3.57
C LEU A 90 6.01 -5.82 4.42
N ASN A 91 5.84 -5.75 5.74
CA ASN A 91 6.84 -5.19 6.66
C ASN A 91 7.20 -3.75 6.35
N LEU A 92 6.21 -2.96 5.99
CA LEU A 92 6.37 -1.53 5.72
C LEU A 92 5.83 -0.72 6.89
N THR A 93 6.25 0.54 6.99
CA THR A 93 5.79 1.45 8.04
C THR A 93 5.14 2.67 7.39
N LEU A 94 3.85 2.88 7.67
CA LEU A 94 3.15 4.08 7.21
C LEU A 94 3.65 5.31 7.95
N ILE A 95 3.72 6.41 7.22
CA ILE A 95 3.98 7.73 7.79
C ILE A 95 2.62 8.42 7.93
N PRO A 96 2.19 8.71 9.18
CA PRO A 96 0.90 9.35 9.41
C PRO A 96 0.84 10.78 8.89
#